data_3a0dfa8b88452605d5669c5986600903
#
_entry.id   3a0dfa8b88452605d5669c5986600903
#
_cell.length_a   1.000
_cell.length_b   1.000
_cell.length_c   1.000
_cell.angle_alpha   90.00
_cell.angle_beta   90.00
_cell.angle_gamma   90.00
#
_symmetry.space_group_name_H-M   'P 1'
#
loop_
_entity.id
_entity.type
_entity.pdbx_description
1 polymer ?
#
loop_
_entity_poly.entity_id
_entity_poly.type
_entity_poly.pdbx_seq_one_letter_code
_entity_poly.pdbx_strand_id
1 'polypeptide(L)'
;MLVVAEENHAGCHSMNAEALGNVQVNWPDGERMSLPILWLRDVCPCEACRIAQTQEKRFHLATLETVSIETLGVSDEALWVAWTGGHSSQYPRSFLAKDHARVMPQWQPWSDDYTPAYFDFQAFQANDRMALLAIEEFLRSGVLILSNAPTEEATLELLAKRLGPIREVLFERIHNVKVDPRGYNVAHTNLGLPPHNDFASYSWPPSVQALHMLANEASGGRSTIFDGWALLEEFRSAEPEAFDVLCRVEVPFREFDESNETYACEPIIRLNTKGEIVIFRYSNQLMQVMNPADPDTAVFYDAYYKLSRRLFSSDKVRRFRLEGGQILIVASHRVLHGREVIDDAGYRHLQDAYFEHDNVRNMLTVLARSHD
;
A
#
# COMPACT_ATOMS: atom_id res chain seq x y z
N MET A 1 -32.18 -19.01 -10.65
CA MET A 1 -32.63 -20.02 -11.64
C MET A 1 -31.52 -20.10 -12.69
N LEU A 2 -30.89 -21.26 -12.85
CA LEU A 2 -29.84 -21.47 -13.85
C LEU A 2 -30.50 -21.61 -15.23
N VAL A 3 -30.10 -20.78 -16.17
CA VAL A 3 -30.54 -20.88 -17.55
C VAL A 3 -29.38 -21.41 -18.39
N VAL A 4 -29.55 -22.59 -18.97
CA VAL A 4 -28.55 -23.26 -19.80
C VAL A 4 -28.87 -22.95 -21.27
N ALA A 5 -27.90 -22.35 -21.99
CA ALA A 5 -28.01 -22.25 -23.46
C ALA A 5 -27.48 -23.54 -24.08
N GLU A 6 -28.35 -24.33 -24.73
CA GLU A 6 -27.97 -25.48 -25.55
C GLU A 6 -27.54 -25.04 -26.95
N GLU A 7 -26.53 -25.72 -27.47
CA GLU A 7 -25.96 -25.48 -28.80
C GLU A 7 -26.92 -25.68 -29.93
N ASN A 8 -27.01 -24.68 -30.84
CA ASN A 8 -27.22 -24.95 -32.27
C ASN A 8 -26.64 -23.80 -33.11
N HIS A 9 -26.11 -24.14 -34.26
CA HIS A 9 -25.50 -23.24 -35.24
C HIS A 9 -26.26 -21.94 -35.45
N ALA A 10 -25.60 -20.80 -35.20
CA ALA A 10 -26.07 -19.44 -35.48
C ALA A 10 -27.52 -19.14 -34.98
N GLY A 11 -27.95 -19.71 -33.89
CA GLY A 11 -29.26 -19.52 -33.31
C GLY A 11 -29.27 -18.46 -32.23
N CYS A 12 -30.12 -17.46 -32.42
CA CYS A 12 -30.49 -16.50 -31.38
C CYS A 12 -31.51 -17.17 -30.45
N HIS A 13 -31.17 -17.39 -29.19
CA HIS A 13 -32.11 -17.94 -28.19
C HIS A 13 -32.71 -16.81 -27.36
N SER A 14 -34.06 -16.75 -27.27
CA SER A 14 -34.72 -15.80 -26.36
C SER A 14 -34.71 -16.36 -24.93
N MET A 15 -34.20 -15.58 -23.99
CA MET A 15 -34.09 -15.96 -22.59
C MET A 15 -34.57 -14.84 -21.67
N ASN A 16 -35.56 -15.16 -20.84
CA ASN A 16 -36.00 -14.30 -19.74
C ASN A 16 -35.33 -14.76 -18.48
N ALA A 17 -34.22 -14.10 -18.09
CA ALA A 17 -33.55 -14.34 -16.81
C ALA A 17 -33.74 -13.10 -15.92
N GLU A 18 -34.11 -13.35 -14.66
CA GLU A 18 -34.24 -12.26 -13.68
C GLU A 18 -32.86 -11.66 -13.34
N ALA A 19 -32.81 -10.34 -13.11
CA ALA A 19 -31.60 -9.57 -12.93
C ALA A 19 -30.61 -10.06 -11.87
N LEU A 20 -31.08 -10.83 -10.89
CA LEU A 20 -30.26 -11.36 -9.77
C LEU A 20 -29.62 -12.72 -10.08
N GLY A 21 -29.72 -13.22 -11.31
CA GLY A 21 -29.15 -14.51 -11.71
C GLY A 21 -27.82 -14.39 -12.44
N ASN A 22 -27.25 -15.57 -12.77
CA ASN A 22 -26.13 -15.71 -13.68
C ASN A 22 -26.59 -16.26 -15.02
N VAL A 23 -25.99 -15.79 -16.09
CA VAL A 23 -26.10 -16.41 -17.41
C VAL A 23 -24.92 -17.37 -17.61
N GLN A 24 -25.21 -18.55 -18.15
CA GLN A 24 -24.18 -19.52 -18.56
C GLN A 24 -23.84 -19.27 -20.01
N VAL A 25 -22.58 -19.00 -20.28
CA VAL A 25 -22.03 -18.81 -21.63
C VAL A 25 -21.21 -20.05 -21.97
N ASN A 26 -21.61 -20.77 -23.05
CA ASN A 26 -20.83 -21.87 -23.60
C ASN A 26 -20.15 -21.39 -24.87
N TRP A 27 -18.84 -21.40 -24.87
CA TRP A 27 -18.03 -21.04 -26.04
C TRP A 27 -17.95 -22.19 -27.03
N PRO A 28 -17.75 -21.93 -28.32
CA PRO A 28 -17.69 -22.99 -29.34
C PRO A 28 -16.58 -24.04 -29.11
N ASP A 29 -15.50 -23.68 -28.41
CA ASP A 29 -14.42 -24.59 -28.02
C ASP A 29 -14.70 -25.42 -26.76
N GLY A 30 -15.89 -25.28 -26.16
CA GLY A 30 -16.35 -26.00 -24.98
C GLY A 30 -16.02 -25.33 -23.64
N GLU A 31 -15.34 -24.17 -23.63
CA GLU A 31 -15.17 -23.40 -22.39
C GLU A 31 -16.51 -22.88 -21.90
N ARG A 32 -16.70 -22.84 -20.58
CA ARG A 32 -17.93 -22.38 -19.92
C ARG A 32 -17.64 -21.24 -18.97
N MET A 33 -18.45 -20.20 -19.05
CA MET A 33 -18.40 -19.07 -18.12
C MET A 33 -19.76 -18.83 -17.47
N SER A 34 -19.76 -18.58 -16.16
CA SER A 34 -20.94 -18.16 -15.41
C SER A 34 -20.81 -16.68 -15.10
N LEU A 35 -21.64 -15.84 -15.72
CA LEU A 35 -21.51 -14.39 -15.65
C LEU A 35 -22.75 -13.78 -14.98
N PRO A 36 -22.57 -12.95 -13.90
CA PRO A 36 -23.69 -12.25 -13.27
C PRO A 36 -24.36 -11.26 -14.25
N ILE A 37 -25.67 -11.34 -14.39
CA ILE A 37 -26.42 -10.51 -15.38
C ILE A 37 -26.25 -9.02 -15.09
N LEU A 38 -26.39 -8.61 -13.84
CA LEU A 38 -26.18 -7.19 -13.46
C LEU A 38 -24.75 -6.73 -13.75
N TRP A 39 -23.74 -7.59 -13.50
CA TRP A 39 -22.35 -7.27 -13.82
C TRP A 39 -22.17 -7.06 -15.33
N LEU A 40 -22.66 -7.98 -16.17
CA LEU A 40 -22.60 -7.82 -17.62
C LEU A 40 -23.20 -6.49 -18.06
N ARG A 41 -24.40 -6.14 -17.56
CA ARG A 41 -25.04 -4.88 -17.94
C ARG A 41 -24.23 -3.66 -17.49
N ASP A 42 -23.65 -3.71 -16.30
CA ASP A 42 -22.87 -2.63 -15.70
C ASP A 42 -21.52 -2.39 -16.42
N VAL A 43 -20.88 -3.45 -16.91
CA VAL A 43 -19.60 -3.36 -17.63
C VAL A 43 -19.71 -3.19 -19.13
N CYS A 44 -20.90 -2.93 -19.66
CA CYS A 44 -21.10 -2.74 -21.10
C CYS A 44 -20.09 -1.75 -21.68
N PRO A 45 -19.30 -2.15 -22.70
CA PRO A 45 -18.23 -1.33 -23.24
C PRO A 45 -18.68 -0.37 -24.36
N CYS A 46 -19.96 -0.38 -24.76
CA CYS A 46 -20.42 0.44 -25.87
C CYS A 46 -20.36 1.94 -25.57
N GLU A 47 -20.32 2.77 -26.61
CA GLU A 47 -20.22 4.23 -26.50
C GLU A 47 -21.43 4.89 -25.79
N ALA A 48 -22.62 4.24 -25.83
CA ALA A 48 -23.77 4.72 -25.08
C ALA A 48 -23.61 4.51 -23.56
N CYS A 49 -22.79 3.55 -23.13
CA CYS A 49 -22.57 3.21 -21.72
C CYS A 49 -21.26 3.73 -21.16
N ARG A 50 -20.28 4.03 -22.02
CA ARG A 50 -18.95 4.53 -21.60
C ARG A 50 -18.51 5.74 -22.40
N ILE A 51 -17.77 6.62 -21.73
CA ILE A 51 -17.11 7.77 -22.36
C ILE A 51 -15.78 7.26 -22.92
N ALA A 52 -15.57 7.41 -24.24
CA ALA A 52 -14.41 6.84 -24.91
C ALA A 52 -13.06 7.36 -24.35
N GLN A 53 -12.98 8.66 -24.02
CA GLN A 53 -11.73 9.27 -23.53
C GLN A 53 -11.40 8.88 -22.10
N THR A 54 -12.39 8.85 -21.19
CA THR A 54 -12.18 8.64 -19.75
C THR A 54 -12.45 7.22 -19.29
N GLN A 55 -13.12 6.43 -20.13
CA GLN A 55 -13.62 5.08 -19.81
C GLN A 55 -14.61 5.05 -18.64
N GLU A 56 -15.11 6.21 -18.22
CA GLU A 56 -16.12 6.33 -17.18
C GLU A 56 -17.49 5.90 -17.68
N LYS A 57 -18.31 5.43 -16.73
CA LYS A 57 -19.70 5.03 -17.01
C LYS A 57 -20.58 6.25 -17.27
N ARG A 58 -21.49 6.16 -18.23
CA ARG A 58 -22.49 7.20 -18.55
C ARG A 58 -23.81 7.02 -17.80
N PHE A 59 -24.03 5.87 -17.16
CA PHE A 59 -25.30 5.57 -16.50
C PHE A 59 -25.08 4.85 -15.17
N HIS A 60 -26.12 4.81 -14.35
CA HIS A 60 -26.17 4.00 -13.14
C HIS A 60 -27.15 2.84 -13.33
N LEU A 61 -26.81 1.64 -12.85
CA LEU A 61 -27.73 0.49 -12.89
C LEU A 61 -29.09 0.80 -12.28
N ALA A 62 -29.11 1.61 -11.21
CA ALA A 62 -30.34 2.02 -10.52
C ALA A 62 -31.31 2.86 -11.38
N THR A 63 -30.88 3.37 -12.55
CA THR A 63 -31.76 4.08 -13.49
C THR A 63 -32.49 3.17 -14.43
N LEU A 64 -32.19 1.87 -14.43
CA LEU A 64 -32.85 0.86 -15.24
C LEU A 64 -34.01 0.25 -14.44
N GLU A 65 -35.24 0.33 -14.97
CA GLU A 65 -36.39 -0.27 -14.30
C GLU A 65 -36.28 -1.79 -14.23
N THR A 66 -35.77 -2.40 -15.28
CA THR A 66 -35.49 -3.85 -15.33
C THR A 66 -34.17 -4.12 -16.04
N VAL A 67 -33.47 -5.17 -15.59
CA VAL A 67 -32.27 -5.68 -16.25
C VAL A 67 -32.49 -7.15 -16.54
N SER A 68 -32.84 -7.47 -17.77
CA SER A 68 -32.97 -8.85 -18.22
C SER A 68 -32.46 -9.02 -19.65
N ILE A 69 -32.02 -10.22 -19.96
CA ILE A 69 -31.49 -10.61 -21.27
C ILE A 69 -32.66 -11.08 -22.13
N GLU A 70 -32.86 -10.44 -23.28
CA GLU A 70 -33.85 -10.89 -24.30
C GLU A 70 -33.24 -11.98 -25.17
N THR A 71 -32.05 -11.72 -25.71
CA THR A 71 -31.32 -12.69 -26.54
C THR A 71 -29.84 -12.66 -26.25
N LEU A 72 -29.19 -13.80 -26.48
CA LEU A 72 -27.77 -14.00 -26.30
C LEU A 72 -27.19 -14.74 -27.50
N GLY A 73 -26.07 -14.24 -28.04
CA GLY A 73 -25.31 -14.89 -29.10
C GLY A 73 -23.85 -15.04 -28.71
N VAL A 74 -23.22 -16.14 -29.07
CA VAL A 74 -21.83 -16.44 -28.78
C VAL A 74 -21.09 -16.79 -30.08
N SER A 75 -19.90 -16.24 -30.25
CA SER A 75 -18.93 -16.66 -31.25
C SER A 75 -17.59 -17.01 -30.60
N ASP A 76 -16.59 -17.41 -31.37
CA ASP A 76 -15.23 -17.68 -30.86
C ASP A 76 -14.60 -16.45 -30.19
N GLU A 77 -14.99 -15.22 -30.61
CA GLU A 77 -14.33 -13.98 -30.21
C GLU A 77 -15.15 -13.10 -29.29
N ALA A 78 -16.49 -13.25 -29.27
CA ALA A 78 -17.36 -12.31 -28.54
C ALA A 78 -18.69 -12.91 -28.09
N LEU A 79 -19.22 -12.31 -27.02
CA LEU A 79 -20.58 -12.48 -26.52
C LEU A 79 -21.41 -11.26 -26.91
N TRP A 80 -22.58 -11.46 -27.57
CA TRP A 80 -23.58 -10.43 -27.82
C TRP A 80 -24.77 -10.63 -26.88
N VAL A 81 -25.28 -9.52 -26.37
CA VAL A 81 -26.44 -9.52 -25.49
C VAL A 81 -27.41 -8.43 -25.94
N ALA A 82 -28.64 -8.83 -26.23
CA ALA A 82 -29.75 -7.89 -26.34
C ALA A 82 -30.49 -7.82 -25.00
N TRP A 83 -30.68 -6.61 -24.50
CA TRP A 83 -31.27 -6.34 -23.20
C TRP A 83 -32.73 -5.88 -23.36
N THR A 84 -33.55 -6.21 -22.40
CA THR A 84 -34.90 -5.63 -22.29
C THR A 84 -34.81 -4.11 -22.31
N GLY A 85 -35.66 -3.47 -23.11
CA GLY A 85 -35.62 -2.01 -23.34
C GLY A 85 -34.78 -1.57 -24.54
N GLY A 86 -34.35 -2.53 -25.41
CA GLY A 86 -33.77 -2.25 -26.73
C GLY A 86 -32.28 -1.91 -26.71
N HIS A 87 -31.59 -2.06 -25.61
CA HIS A 87 -30.12 -1.90 -25.56
C HIS A 87 -29.43 -3.18 -26.03
N SER A 88 -28.29 -3.03 -26.71
CA SER A 88 -27.42 -4.16 -27.08
C SER A 88 -25.98 -3.94 -26.62
N SER A 89 -25.31 -5.03 -26.29
CA SER A 89 -23.91 -5.04 -25.84
C SER A 89 -23.14 -6.12 -26.56
N GLN A 90 -21.88 -5.82 -26.87
CA GLN A 90 -20.91 -6.80 -27.36
C GLN A 90 -19.70 -6.82 -26.45
N TYR A 91 -19.32 -8.00 -25.98
CA TYR A 91 -18.19 -8.20 -25.07
C TYR A 91 -17.15 -9.08 -25.76
N PRO A 92 -15.94 -8.56 -26.04
CA PRO A 92 -14.84 -9.42 -26.48
C PRO A 92 -14.58 -10.53 -25.46
N ARG A 93 -14.35 -11.76 -25.92
CA ARG A 93 -14.02 -12.89 -25.03
C ARG A 93 -12.81 -12.57 -24.14
N SER A 94 -11.80 -11.94 -24.73
CA SER A 94 -10.60 -11.49 -23.98
C SER A 94 -10.92 -10.50 -22.85
N PHE A 95 -11.96 -9.68 -22.99
CA PHE A 95 -12.44 -8.81 -21.93
C PHE A 95 -13.11 -9.61 -20.81
N LEU A 96 -13.94 -10.59 -21.14
CA LEU A 96 -14.68 -11.41 -20.16
C LEU A 96 -13.76 -12.38 -19.40
N ALA A 97 -12.73 -12.91 -20.07
CA ALA A 97 -11.75 -13.81 -19.48
C ALA A 97 -10.67 -13.12 -18.66
N LYS A 98 -10.54 -11.80 -18.79
CA LYS A 98 -9.49 -11.03 -18.13
C LYS A 98 -9.77 -10.88 -16.64
N ASP A 99 -8.77 -11.19 -15.83
CA ASP A 99 -8.74 -10.67 -14.46
C ASP A 99 -8.53 -9.14 -14.52
N HIS A 100 -9.55 -8.40 -14.14
CA HIS A 100 -9.52 -6.94 -14.13
C HIS A 100 -8.84 -6.36 -12.89
N ALA A 101 -8.43 -7.21 -11.95
CA ALA A 101 -7.59 -6.79 -10.84
C ALA A 101 -6.24 -6.30 -11.35
N ARG A 102 -5.79 -5.17 -10.81
CA ARG A 102 -4.47 -4.65 -11.16
C ARG A 102 -3.41 -5.57 -10.57
N VAL A 103 -2.56 -6.16 -11.41
CA VAL A 103 -1.40 -6.92 -10.95
C VAL A 103 -0.36 -5.93 -10.42
N MET A 104 -0.03 -6.06 -9.14
CA MET A 104 1.01 -5.29 -8.47
C MET A 104 2.14 -6.21 -8.05
N PRO A 105 3.41 -5.71 -7.98
CA PRO A 105 4.49 -6.50 -7.42
C PRO A 105 4.10 -7.04 -6.04
N GLN A 106 4.25 -8.35 -5.87
CA GLN A 106 4.01 -8.97 -4.57
C GLN A 106 5.16 -8.60 -3.62
N TRP A 107 4.84 -8.24 -2.39
CA TRP A 107 5.86 -8.04 -1.40
C TRP A 107 6.58 -9.37 -1.09
N GLN A 108 7.86 -9.28 -0.77
CA GLN A 108 8.68 -10.44 -0.43
C GLN A 108 9.33 -10.22 0.93
N PRO A 109 9.30 -11.20 1.84
CA PRO A 109 10.02 -11.12 3.11
C PRO A 109 11.52 -11.02 2.84
N TRP A 110 12.23 -10.26 3.67
CA TRP A 110 13.68 -10.16 3.54
C TRP A 110 14.36 -11.48 3.88
N SER A 111 15.32 -11.88 3.04
CA SER A 111 16.24 -12.99 3.34
C SER A 111 17.21 -12.60 4.46
N ASP A 112 17.90 -13.59 5.03
CA ASP A 112 18.85 -13.35 6.13
C ASP A 112 20.05 -12.48 5.70
N ASP A 113 20.38 -12.46 4.42
CA ASP A 113 21.44 -11.66 3.80
C ASP A 113 20.93 -10.38 3.11
N TYR A 114 19.65 -10.04 3.30
CA TYR A 114 19.04 -8.87 2.66
C TYR A 114 19.83 -7.59 2.93
N THR A 115 20.07 -6.85 1.87
CA THR A 115 20.61 -5.48 1.91
C THR A 115 19.74 -4.57 1.02
N PRO A 116 19.47 -3.31 1.43
CA PRO A 116 18.74 -2.38 0.60
C PRO A 116 19.39 -2.18 -0.77
N ALA A 117 18.57 -2.10 -1.81
CA ALA A 117 19.05 -1.78 -3.15
C ALA A 117 19.38 -0.28 -3.26
N TYR A 118 20.46 0.03 -3.97
CA TYR A 118 20.92 1.39 -4.24
C TYR A 118 20.66 1.78 -5.68
N PHE A 119 20.10 2.97 -5.89
CA PHE A 119 19.89 3.57 -7.20
C PHE A 119 20.50 4.98 -7.22
N ASP A 120 21.00 5.40 -8.38
CA ASP A 120 21.48 6.77 -8.55
C ASP A 120 20.31 7.74 -8.63
N PHE A 121 20.36 8.84 -7.85
CA PHE A 121 19.28 9.83 -7.77
C PHE A 121 18.99 10.48 -9.12
N GLN A 122 20.04 10.86 -9.88
CA GLN A 122 19.86 11.49 -11.18
C GLN A 122 19.26 10.54 -12.20
N ALA A 123 19.72 9.27 -12.20
CA ALA A 123 19.15 8.24 -13.04
C ALA A 123 17.68 7.97 -12.69
N PHE A 124 17.34 7.91 -11.40
CA PHE A 124 15.95 7.76 -10.93
C PHE A 124 15.06 8.93 -11.40
N GLN A 125 15.57 10.16 -11.39
CA GLN A 125 14.80 11.33 -11.80
C GLN A 125 14.66 11.47 -13.34
N ALA A 126 15.68 11.11 -14.10
CA ALA A 126 15.76 11.39 -15.54
C ALA A 126 15.41 10.20 -16.43
N ASN A 127 15.54 8.95 -15.95
CA ASN A 127 15.37 7.75 -16.75
C ASN A 127 14.17 6.91 -16.26
N ASP A 128 13.14 6.78 -17.09
CA ASP A 128 11.90 6.10 -16.75
C ASP A 128 12.10 4.61 -16.46
N ARG A 129 13.02 3.94 -17.19
CA ARG A 129 13.35 2.53 -16.92
C ARG A 129 14.01 2.35 -15.55
N MET A 130 14.94 3.24 -15.18
CA MET A 130 15.58 3.18 -13.87
C MET A 130 14.58 3.49 -12.76
N ALA A 131 13.68 4.44 -12.99
CA ALA A 131 12.58 4.73 -12.06
C ALA A 131 11.64 3.54 -11.90
N LEU A 132 11.28 2.87 -13.00
CA LEU A 132 10.44 1.66 -12.97
C LEU A 132 11.08 0.57 -12.12
N LEU A 133 12.35 0.23 -12.38
CA LEU A 133 13.09 -0.80 -11.61
C LEU A 133 13.20 -0.45 -10.12
N ALA A 134 13.45 0.82 -9.80
CA ALA A 134 13.52 1.28 -8.42
C ALA A 134 12.17 1.18 -7.69
N ILE A 135 11.07 1.55 -8.37
CA ILE A 135 9.71 1.47 -7.83
C ILE A 135 9.26 0.02 -7.67
N GLU A 136 9.57 -0.86 -8.62
CA GLU A 136 9.30 -2.30 -8.49
C GLU A 136 10.04 -2.90 -7.29
N GLU A 137 11.32 -2.56 -7.12
CA GLU A 137 12.11 -2.99 -5.96
C GLU A 137 11.52 -2.48 -4.66
N PHE A 138 11.16 -1.19 -4.59
CA PHE A 138 10.51 -0.60 -3.43
C PHE A 138 9.20 -1.31 -3.07
N LEU A 139 8.34 -1.59 -4.05
CA LEU A 139 7.07 -2.28 -3.79
C LEU A 139 7.27 -3.73 -3.34
N ARG A 140 8.33 -4.38 -3.77
CA ARG A 140 8.68 -5.76 -3.39
C ARG A 140 9.33 -5.84 -2.01
N SER A 141 10.35 -5.03 -1.76
CA SER A 141 11.16 -5.09 -0.53
C SER A 141 10.70 -4.12 0.57
N GLY A 142 9.99 -3.05 0.20
CA GLY A 142 9.59 -1.97 1.10
C GLY A 142 10.68 -0.93 1.36
N VAL A 143 11.85 -1.05 0.73
CA VAL A 143 13.00 -0.16 0.95
C VAL A 143 13.78 0.08 -0.33
N LEU A 144 14.24 1.31 -0.52
CA LEU A 144 15.30 1.61 -1.47
C LEU A 144 16.17 2.77 -0.96
N ILE A 145 17.41 2.87 -1.45
CA ILE A 145 18.31 3.98 -1.17
C ILE A 145 18.68 4.67 -2.47
N LEU A 146 18.42 5.98 -2.54
CA LEU A 146 18.92 6.82 -3.63
C LEU A 146 20.26 7.42 -3.21
N SER A 147 21.29 7.27 -4.05
CA SER A 147 22.63 7.82 -3.86
C SER A 147 22.87 9.05 -4.73
N ASN A 148 23.85 9.86 -4.40
CA ASN A 148 24.26 11.04 -5.17
C ASN A 148 23.12 12.09 -5.30
N ALA A 149 22.23 12.16 -4.31
CA ALA A 149 21.26 13.24 -4.22
C ALA A 149 21.96 14.55 -3.83
N PRO A 150 21.50 15.71 -4.32
CA PRO A 150 21.97 16.99 -3.82
C PRO A 150 21.80 17.10 -2.31
N THR A 151 22.74 17.75 -1.61
CA THR A 151 22.70 17.91 -0.15
C THR A 151 22.09 19.24 0.30
N GLU A 152 21.39 19.92 -0.61
CA GLU A 152 20.66 21.14 -0.31
C GLU A 152 19.32 20.81 0.37
N GLU A 153 18.89 21.74 1.23
CA GLU A 153 17.53 21.68 1.79
C GLU A 153 16.47 21.68 0.68
N ALA A 154 15.34 21.08 0.94
CA ALA A 154 14.24 20.91 -0.02
C ALA A 154 14.53 19.98 -1.23
N THR A 155 15.66 19.27 -1.29
CA THR A 155 15.91 18.24 -2.31
C THR A 155 14.78 17.18 -2.35
N LEU A 156 14.12 16.90 -1.23
CA LEU A 156 12.98 15.99 -1.15
C LEU A 156 11.78 16.41 -2.02
N GLU A 157 11.64 17.72 -2.33
CA GLU A 157 10.61 18.21 -3.26
C GLU A 157 10.79 17.62 -4.67
N LEU A 158 12.03 17.31 -5.07
CA LEU A 158 12.32 16.72 -6.38
C LEU A 158 11.76 15.29 -6.49
N LEU A 159 11.55 14.60 -5.37
CA LEU A 159 10.97 13.26 -5.37
C LEU A 159 9.49 13.25 -5.78
N ALA A 160 8.80 14.39 -5.65
CA ALA A 160 7.38 14.50 -6.01
C ALA A 160 7.11 14.11 -7.47
N LYS A 161 8.07 14.30 -8.37
CA LYS A 161 7.98 13.87 -9.77
C LYS A 161 7.79 12.35 -9.91
N ARG A 162 8.37 11.56 -9.00
CA ARG A 162 8.41 10.09 -9.07
C ARG A 162 7.55 9.39 -8.00
N LEU A 163 7.40 10.02 -6.84
CA LEU A 163 6.65 9.43 -5.72
C LEU A 163 5.26 10.06 -5.52
N GLY A 164 4.93 11.08 -6.33
CA GLY A 164 3.73 11.90 -6.16
C GLY A 164 3.92 13.03 -5.14
N PRO A 165 2.88 13.83 -4.86
CA PRO A 165 2.99 14.98 -3.99
C PRO A 165 3.40 14.57 -2.57
N ILE A 166 4.21 15.41 -1.93
CA ILE A 166 4.52 15.27 -0.50
C ILE A 166 3.19 15.36 0.27
N ARG A 167 2.96 14.39 1.14
CA ARG A 167 1.87 14.44 2.10
C ARG A 167 2.27 15.39 3.23
N GLU A 168 1.64 16.53 3.29
CA GLU A 168 1.81 17.44 4.43
C GLU A 168 1.19 16.80 5.67
N VAL A 169 1.91 16.84 6.75
CA VAL A 169 1.46 16.45 8.09
C VAL A 169 1.31 17.69 8.95
N LEU A 170 0.72 17.55 10.13
CA LEU A 170 0.31 18.68 10.93
C LEU A 170 1.47 19.58 11.39
N PHE A 171 2.66 19.00 11.56
CA PHE A 171 3.81 19.70 12.10
C PHE A 171 4.60 20.44 11.02
N GLU A 172 5.03 19.76 9.97
CA GLU A 172 5.81 20.36 8.87
C GLU A 172 5.59 19.58 7.55
N ARG A 173 5.89 20.22 6.43
CA ARG A 173 5.92 19.57 5.10
C ARG A 173 7.19 18.76 4.89
N ILE A 174 8.34 19.32 5.30
CA ILE A 174 9.65 18.67 5.32
C ILE A 174 10.25 18.92 6.69
N HIS A 175 10.48 17.87 7.46
CA HIS A 175 11.00 17.96 8.80
C HIS A 175 12.52 18.04 8.79
N ASN A 176 13.06 18.84 9.71
CA ASN A 176 14.51 18.93 9.95
C ASN A 176 14.87 18.16 11.24
N VAL A 177 15.60 17.07 11.08
CA VAL A 177 16.07 16.27 12.21
C VAL A 177 17.54 16.59 12.46
N LYS A 178 17.78 17.46 13.44
CA LYS A 178 19.08 17.86 13.95
C LYS A 178 19.09 17.63 15.46
N VAL A 179 20.26 17.45 16.04
CA VAL A 179 20.38 17.48 17.51
C VAL A 179 20.08 18.90 17.98
N ASP A 180 18.98 19.07 18.70
CA ASP A 180 18.50 20.34 19.25
C ASP A 180 18.14 20.15 20.73
N PRO A 181 18.76 20.87 21.67
CA PRO A 181 18.40 20.81 23.09
C PRO A 181 16.94 21.20 23.39
N ARG A 182 16.27 21.90 22.45
CA ARG A 182 14.86 22.29 22.55
C ARG A 182 13.93 21.42 21.72
N GLY A 183 14.47 20.32 21.16
CA GLY A 183 13.69 19.39 20.34
C GLY A 183 12.49 18.81 21.10
N TYR A 184 11.35 18.72 20.46
CA TYR A 184 10.10 18.27 21.04
C TYR A 184 9.97 16.73 21.08
N ASN A 185 10.87 16.00 20.42
CA ASN A 185 10.87 14.53 20.43
C ASN A 185 12.28 13.92 20.50
N VAL A 186 12.34 12.59 20.67
CA VAL A 186 13.60 11.84 20.85
C VAL A 186 14.49 11.89 19.60
N ALA A 187 13.95 12.14 18.41
CA ALA A 187 14.73 12.22 17.17
C ALA A 187 15.75 13.38 17.20
N HIS A 188 15.46 14.45 17.95
CA HIS A 188 16.36 15.60 18.15
C HIS A 188 17.43 15.40 19.23
N THR A 189 17.55 14.19 19.77
CA THR A 189 18.55 13.85 20.78
C THR A 189 19.63 12.93 20.23
N ASN A 190 20.71 12.70 21.00
CA ASN A 190 21.74 11.71 20.69
C ASN A 190 21.32 10.27 21.05
N LEU A 191 20.18 10.09 21.70
CA LEU A 191 19.70 8.77 22.10
C LEU A 191 19.39 7.88 20.87
N GLY A 192 19.53 6.58 21.06
CA GLY A 192 19.09 5.61 20.06
C GLY A 192 17.56 5.67 19.90
N LEU A 193 17.12 5.52 18.68
CA LEU A 193 15.70 5.36 18.34
C LEU A 193 15.43 3.89 18.11
N PRO A 194 14.66 3.22 18.97
CA PRO A 194 14.25 1.84 18.73
C PRO A 194 13.39 1.74 17.45
N PRO A 195 13.25 0.54 16.87
CA PRO A 195 12.40 0.34 15.70
C PRO A 195 10.98 0.87 15.91
N HIS A 196 10.50 1.72 15.00
CA HIS A 196 9.18 2.35 15.07
C HIS A 196 8.67 2.77 13.67
N ASN A 197 7.40 3.16 13.61
CA ASN A 197 6.83 3.93 12.51
C ASN A 197 6.48 5.33 13.03
N ASP A 198 6.60 6.31 12.18
CA ASP A 198 6.17 7.67 12.47
C ASP A 198 4.65 7.82 12.38
N PHE A 199 4.12 8.85 13.04
CA PHE A 199 2.71 9.24 13.00
C PHE A 199 1.73 8.11 13.35
N ALA A 200 2.10 7.25 14.30
CA ALA A 200 1.16 6.26 14.85
C ALA A 200 -0.12 6.91 15.41
N SER A 201 -0.06 8.20 15.73
CA SER A 201 -1.17 9.06 16.19
C SER A 201 -2.14 9.52 15.09
N TYR A 202 -1.92 9.15 13.83
CA TYR A 202 -2.89 9.34 12.74
C TYR A 202 -3.75 8.08 12.56
N SER A 203 -5.05 8.24 12.30
CA SER A 203 -5.92 7.10 11.95
C SER A 203 -5.43 6.37 10.69
N TRP A 204 -4.85 7.10 9.75
CA TRP A 204 -4.14 6.58 8.60
C TRP A 204 -2.74 7.22 8.52
N PRO A 205 -1.70 6.59 9.08
CA PRO A 205 -0.34 7.10 9.02
C PRO A 205 0.14 7.29 7.58
N PRO A 206 1.11 8.18 7.32
CA PRO A 206 1.79 8.22 6.03
C PRO A 206 2.35 6.87 5.66
N SER A 207 2.14 6.44 4.41
CA SER A 207 2.48 5.08 3.99
C SER A 207 3.90 4.93 3.43
N VAL A 208 4.56 6.04 3.09
CA VAL A 208 5.93 6.09 2.59
C VAL A 208 6.66 7.25 3.24
N GLN A 209 7.88 7.00 3.70
CA GLN A 209 8.78 8.03 4.24
C GLN A 209 10.08 8.07 3.47
N ALA A 210 10.59 9.26 3.19
CA ALA A 210 11.90 9.50 2.60
C ALA A 210 12.77 10.25 3.61
N LEU A 211 13.88 9.65 4.01
CA LEU A 211 14.86 10.14 4.98
C LEU A 211 16.12 10.55 4.25
N HIS A 212 16.33 11.84 4.06
CA HIS A 212 17.45 12.41 3.31
C HIS A 212 18.56 12.87 4.24
N MET A 213 19.72 12.26 4.16
CA MET A 213 20.90 12.69 4.90
C MET A 213 21.60 13.82 4.15
N LEU A 214 21.55 15.03 4.69
CA LEU A 214 22.25 16.20 4.15
C LEU A 214 23.73 16.20 4.57
N ALA A 215 23.99 15.89 5.85
CA ALA A 215 25.34 15.78 6.40
C ALA A 215 25.38 14.72 7.52
N ASN A 216 26.45 13.95 7.60
CA ASN A 216 26.64 12.95 8.64
C ASN A 216 28.14 12.84 9.02
N GLU A 217 28.61 13.78 9.84
CA GLU A 217 29.98 13.83 10.36
C GLU A 217 30.10 13.15 11.72
N ALA A 218 28.95 12.84 12.37
CA ALA A 218 28.94 12.19 13.67
C ALA A 218 29.42 10.74 13.61
N SER A 219 30.03 10.23 14.66
CA SER A 219 30.27 8.81 14.85
C SER A 219 29.05 8.13 15.46
N GLY A 220 28.91 6.82 15.25
CA GLY A 220 27.70 6.09 15.65
C GLY A 220 26.49 6.44 14.79
N GLY A 221 25.31 6.41 15.35
CA GLY A 221 24.05 6.83 14.71
C GLY A 221 23.71 6.08 13.43
N ARG A 222 24.10 4.81 13.29
CA ARG A 222 23.73 4.00 12.12
C ARG A 222 22.21 3.90 12.02
N SER A 223 21.69 4.01 10.81
CA SER A 223 20.28 3.76 10.52
C SER A 223 19.98 2.27 10.70
N THR A 224 18.82 1.96 11.24
CA THR A 224 18.31 0.61 11.39
C THR A 224 17.00 0.46 10.68
N ILE A 225 16.78 -0.67 10.03
CA ILE A 225 15.50 -1.04 9.42
C ILE A 225 15.15 -2.47 9.76
N PHE A 226 13.86 -2.78 9.79
CA PHE A 226 13.34 -4.09 10.13
C PHE A 226 12.08 -4.41 9.31
N ASP A 227 12.00 -5.62 8.74
CA ASP A 227 10.80 -6.08 8.02
C ASP A 227 9.69 -6.47 9.00
N GLY A 228 8.83 -5.51 9.30
CA GLY A 228 7.73 -5.70 10.23
C GLY A 228 6.70 -6.71 9.75
N TRP A 229 6.41 -6.77 8.44
CA TRP A 229 5.43 -7.73 7.93
C TRP A 229 5.96 -9.17 8.00
N ALA A 230 7.24 -9.39 7.70
CA ALA A 230 7.84 -10.71 7.88
C ALA A 230 7.80 -11.16 9.35
N LEU A 231 8.11 -10.25 10.29
CA LEU A 231 7.95 -10.51 11.73
C LEU A 231 6.52 -10.90 12.10
N LEU A 232 5.54 -10.14 11.58
CA LEU A 232 4.14 -10.37 11.91
C LEU A 232 3.61 -11.69 11.34
N GLU A 233 4.04 -12.13 10.16
CA GLU A 233 3.66 -13.45 9.62
C GLU A 233 4.27 -14.60 10.44
N GLU A 234 5.53 -14.46 10.88
CA GLU A 234 6.13 -15.39 11.81
C GLU A 234 5.42 -15.40 13.17
N PHE A 235 5.02 -14.21 13.65
CA PHE A 235 4.27 -14.06 14.91
C PHE A 235 2.87 -14.65 14.81
N ARG A 236 2.15 -14.41 13.73
CA ARG A 236 0.83 -15.02 13.44
C ARG A 236 0.89 -16.53 13.50
N SER A 237 1.93 -17.13 12.94
CA SER A 237 2.09 -18.58 12.89
C SER A 237 2.43 -19.18 14.28
N ALA A 238 3.21 -18.45 15.08
CA ALA A 238 3.68 -18.93 16.38
C ALA A 238 2.73 -18.61 17.54
N GLU A 239 2.04 -17.47 17.49
CA GLU A 239 1.19 -16.92 18.56
C GLU A 239 -0.13 -16.39 17.97
N PRO A 240 -0.98 -17.24 17.35
CA PRO A 240 -2.16 -16.81 16.61
C PRO A 240 -3.17 -16.04 17.47
N GLU A 241 -3.38 -16.46 18.72
CA GLU A 241 -4.30 -15.76 19.64
C GLU A 241 -3.78 -14.34 20.00
N ALA A 242 -2.47 -14.21 20.24
CA ALA A 242 -1.86 -12.91 20.50
C ALA A 242 -1.89 -12.02 19.26
N PHE A 243 -1.70 -12.58 18.08
CA PHE A 243 -1.83 -11.85 16.82
C PHE A 243 -3.25 -11.31 16.64
N ASP A 244 -4.29 -12.11 16.88
CA ASP A 244 -5.70 -11.67 16.80
C ASP A 244 -6.01 -10.55 17.80
N VAL A 245 -5.47 -10.62 19.01
CA VAL A 245 -5.59 -9.54 20.00
C VAL A 245 -5.03 -8.23 19.45
N LEU A 246 -3.84 -8.27 18.84
CA LEU A 246 -3.20 -7.08 18.25
C LEU A 246 -3.92 -6.54 16.99
N CYS A 247 -4.77 -7.34 16.37
CA CYS A 247 -5.63 -6.91 15.25
C CYS A 247 -6.94 -6.26 15.69
N ARG A 248 -7.46 -6.57 16.90
CA ARG A 248 -8.80 -6.13 17.33
C ARG A 248 -8.79 -5.08 18.44
N VAL A 249 -7.76 -5.08 19.31
CA VAL A 249 -7.72 -4.15 20.44
C VAL A 249 -7.18 -2.80 19.97
N GLU A 250 -7.99 -1.77 20.15
CA GLU A 250 -7.62 -0.41 19.84
C GLU A 250 -6.72 0.18 20.95
N VAL A 251 -5.66 0.82 20.53
CA VAL A 251 -4.63 1.40 21.40
C VAL A 251 -4.55 2.90 21.14
N PRO A 252 -4.54 3.74 22.18
CA PRO A 252 -4.40 5.17 22.00
C PRO A 252 -2.96 5.57 21.70
N PHE A 253 -2.78 6.38 20.66
CA PHE A 253 -1.51 7.02 20.28
C PHE A 253 -1.69 8.53 20.24
N ARG A 254 -0.69 9.26 20.72
CA ARG A 254 -0.72 10.72 20.77
C ARG A 254 0.66 11.30 20.45
N GLU A 255 0.67 12.35 19.67
CA GLU A 255 1.83 13.20 19.43
C GLU A 255 1.41 14.66 19.47
N PHE A 256 2.23 15.53 20.07
CA PHE A 256 1.88 16.95 20.23
C PHE A 256 3.13 17.83 20.35
N ASP A 257 2.97 19.08 19.98
CA ASP A 257 3.87 20.18 20.28
C ASP A 257 3.10 21.33 20.96
N GLU A 258 3.67 22.55 20.99
CA GLU A 258 3.01 23.72 21.57
C GLU A 258 1.72 24.14 20.85
N SER A 259 1.59 23.81 19.56
CA SER A 259 0.53 24.31 18.67
C SER A 259 -0.35 23.21 18.09
N ASN A 260 0.13 21.98 18.10
CA ASN A 260 -0.48 20.88 17.38
C ASN A 260 -0.64 19.66 18.28
N GLU A 261 -1.70 18.91 18.04
CA GLU A 261 -1.92 17.59 18.64
C GLU A 261 -2.58 16.65 17.63
N THR A 262 -2.05 15.44 17.52
CA THR A 262 -2.66 14.34 16.78
C THR A 262 -2.97 13.19 17.74
N TYR A 263 -4.13 12.56 17.55
CA TYR A 263 -4.58 11.45 18.37
C TYR A 263 -5.33 10.43 17.52
N ALA A 264 -4.99 9.17 17.68
CA ALA A 264 -5.73 8.05 17.09
C ALA A 264 -5.86 6.92 18.11
N CYS A 265 -6.98 6.20 18.05
CA CYS A 265 -7.19 4.97 18.78
C CYS A 265 -7.36 3.85 17.74
N GLU A 266 -6.34 3.01 17.58
CA GLU A 266 -6.23 2.10 16.44
C GLU A 266 -5.47 0.83 16.85
N PRO A 267 -5.73 -0.32 16.20
CA PRO A 267 -4.99 -1.54 16.49
C PRO A 267 -3.53 -1.47 16.00
N ILE A 268 -2.68 -2.29 16.62
CA ILE A 268 -1.27 -2.47 16.22
C ILE A 268 -1.16 -3.07 14.80
N ILE A 269 -2.05 -3.99 14.45
CA ILE A 269 -2.06 -4.68 13.17
C ILE A 269 -3.40 -4.44 12.48
N ARG A 270 -3.36 -3.91 11.25
CA ARG A 270 -4.55 -3.81 10.41
C ARG A 270 -4.47 -4.80 9.26
N LEU A 271 -5.55 -5.53 9.04
CA LEU A 271 -5.71 -6.47 7.95
C LEU A 271 -6.69 -5.94 6.91
N ASN A 272 -6.54 -6.38 5.66
CA ASN A 272 -7.56 -6.20 4.64
C ASN A 272 -8.64 -7.31 4.72
N THR A 273 -9.64 -7.24 3.84
CA THR A 273 -10.75 -8.21 3.79
C THR A 273 -10.33 -9.64 3.41
N LYS A 274 -9.10 -9.82 2.91
CA LYS A 274 -8.51 -11.13 2.62
C LYS A 274 -7.66 -11.67 3.77
N GLY A 275 -7.54 -10.91 4.88
CA GLY A 275 -6.69 -11.27 6.02
C GLY A 275 -5.19 -10.99 5.81
N GLU A 276 -4.83 -10.21 4.77
CA GLU A 276 -3.44 -9.80 4.53
C GLU A 276 -3.10 -8.56 5.37
N ILE A 277 -1.88 -8.50 5.88
CA ILE A 277 -1.38 -7.37 6.67
C ILE A 277 -1.26 -6.14 5.75
N VAL A 278 -1.83 -5.02 6.17
CA VAL A 278 -1.75 -3.74 5.43
C VAL A 278 -1.11 -2.62 6.23
N ILE A 279 -1.21 -2.63 7.56
CA ILE A 279 -0.49 -1.70 8.43
C ILE A 279 0.05 -2.45 9.64
N PHE A 280 1.33 -2.25 9.90
CA PHE A 280 1.94 -2.50 11.19
C PHE A 280 2.22 -1.16 11.86
N ARG A 281 1.48 -0.84 12.92
CA ARG A 281 1.57 0.38 13.71
C ARG A 281 2.39 0.08 14.97
N TYR A 282 3.66 0.46 14.98
CA TYR A 282 4.53 0.19 16.11
C TYR A 282 5.31 1.46 16.51
N SER A 283 4.88 2.11 17.56
CA SER A 283 5.51 3.31 18.11
C SER A 283 5.30 3.33 19.61
N ASN A 284 6.22 2.68 20.33
CA ASN A 284 6.12 2.59 21.79
C ASN A 284 6.17 3.97 22.46
N GLN A 285 6.89 4.93 21.86
CA GLN A 285 7.01 6.29 22.37
C GLN A 285 5.74 7.13 22.27
N LEU A 286 4.86 6.83 21.30
CA LEU A 286 3.61 7.55 21.10
C LEU A 286 2.41 6.86 21.76
N MET A 287 2.56 5.58 22.17
CA MET A 287 1.50 4.81 22.81
C MET A 287 1.13 5.42 24.16
N GLN A 288 -0.15 5.62 24.39
CA GLN A 288 -0.68 6.24 25.61
C GLN A 288 -1.21 5.19 26.59
N VAL A 289 -1.52 5.64 27.78
CA VAL A 289 -2.06 4.81 28.86
C VAL A 289 -3.44 4.28 28.49
N MET A 290 -3.62 2.98 28.56
CA MET A 290 -4.91 2.32 28.43
C MET A 290 -5.62 2.25 29.78
N ASN A 291 -6.95 2.15 29.77
CA ASN A 291 -7.73 2.01 31.01
C ASN A 291 -7.44 0.64 31.66
N PRO A 292 -6.87 0.57 32.87
CA PRO A 292 -6.52 -0.69 33.53
C PRO A 292 -7.75 -1.53 33.93
N ALA A 293 -8.94 -0.93 34.00
CA ALA A 293 -10.19 -1.62 34.30
C ALA A 293 -10.82 -2.27 33.07
N ASP A 294 -10.33 -1.95 31.85
CA ASP A 294 -10.79 -2.59 30.63
C ASP A 294 -10.18 -4.00 30.53
N PRO A 295 -11.01 -5.05 30.35
CA PRO A 295 -10.54 -6.43 30.24
C PRO A 295 -9.59 -6.64 29.04
N ASP A 296 -9.71 -5.84 27.99
CA ASP A 296 -8.83 -5.90 26.83
C ASP A 296 -7.41 -5.39 27.12
N THR A 297 -7.23 -4.54 28.15
CA THR A 297 -5.90 -4.02 28.51
C THR A 297 -4.93 -5.13 28.89
N ALA A 298 -5.32 -6.06 29.74
CA ALA A 298 -4.43 -7.14 30.18
C ALA A 298 -4.04 -8.07 29.03
N VAL A 299 -4.99 -8.48 28.19
CA VAL A 299 -4.70 -9.36 27.03
C VAL A 299 -3.87 -8.66 25.96
N PHE A 300 -4.10 -7.36 25.78
CA PHE A 300 -3.28 -6.54 24.88
C PHE A 300 -1.81 -6.49 25.34
N TYR A 301 -1.56 -6.18 26.62
CA TYR A 301 -0.17 -6.07 27.12
C TYR A 301 0.55 -7.40 27.08
N ASP A 302 -0.10 -8.57 27.27
CA ASP A 302 0.51 -9.88 27.08
C ASP A 302 0.92 -10.08 25.61
N ALA A 303 0.02 -9.82 24.68
CA ALA A 303 0.27 -9.95 23.25
C ALA A 303 1.37 -8.98 22.76
N TYR A 304 1.31 -7.72 23.19
CA TYR A 304 2.28 -6.69 22.85
C TYR A 304 3.68 -6.99 23.42
N TYR A 305 3.73 -7.51 24.64
CA TYR A 305 4.99 -7.96 25.25
C TYR A 305 5.63 -9.11 24.47
N LYS A 306 4.85 -10.11 24.05
CA LYS A 306 5.33 -11.22 23.22
C LYS A 306 5.87 -10.73 21.87
N LEU A 307 5.13 -9.86 21.19
CA LEU A 307 5.57 -9.25 19.93
C LEU A 307 6.85 -8.43 20.11
N SER A 308 6.89 -7.55 21.12
CA SER A 308 8.04 -6.69 21.40
C SER A 308 9.27 -7.53 21.73
N ARG A 309 9.13 -8.56 22.54
CA ARG A 309 10.23 -9.49 22.84
C ARG A 309 10.79 -10.13 21.58
N ARG A 310 9.93 -10.57 20.66
CA ARG A 310 10.36 -11.16 19.39
C ARG A 310 11.09 -10.14 18.51
N LEU A 311 10.59 -8.91 18.42
CA LEU A 311 11.24 -7.83 17.70
C LEU A 311 12.65 -7.53 18.24
N PHE A 312 12.77 -7.33 19.54
CA PHE A 312 14.05 -6.92 20.17
C PHE A 312 15.05 -8.06 20.36
N SER A 313 14.63 -9.32 20.32
CA SER A 313 15.52 -10.48 20.32
C SER A 313 15.95 -10.91 18.92
N SER A 314 15.40 -10.30 17.87
CA SER A 314 15.71 -10.68 16.49
C SER A 314 17.05 -10.13 16.03
N ASP A 315 17.83 -10.97 15.35
CA ASP A 315 19.05 -10.60 14.63
C ASP A 315 18.79 -10.06 13.22
N LYS A 316 17.53 -10.02 12.80
CA LYS A 316 17.09 -9.59 11.45
C LYS A 316 17.11 -8.06 11.25
N VAL A 317 17.50 -7.28 12.26
CA VAL A 317 17.68 -5.83 12.11
C VAL A 317 18.84 -5.55 11.15
N ARG A 318 18.58 -4.78 10.09
CA ARG A 318 19.64 -4.31 9.18
C ARG A 318 20.16 -2.97 9.65
N ARG A 319 21.49 -2.86 9.69
CA ARG A 319 22.23 -1.69 10.20
C ARG A 319 23.18 -1.20 9.14
N PHE A 320 23.08 0.06 8.79
CA PHE A 320 23.98 0.70 7.82
C PHE A 320 24.15 2.17 8.15
N ARG A 321 25.25 2.74 7.68
CA ARG A 321 25.45 4.18 7.76
C ARG A 321 24.77 4.84 6.56
N LEU A 322 23.90 5.80 6.80
CA LEU A 322 23.35 6.67 5.76
C LEU A 322 24.28 7.87 5.62
N GLU A 323 24.91 8.01 4.46
CA GLU A 323 25.90 9.05 4.19
C GLU A 323 25.24 10.32 3.61
N GLY A 324 25.94 11.46 3.66
CA GLY A 324 25.49 12.69 3.01
C GLY A 324 25.20 12.48 1.52
N GLY A 325 24.08 12.99 1.04
CA GLY A 325 23.60 12.76 -0.32
C GLY A 325 22.92 11.42 -0.56
N GLN A 326 22.56 10.68 0.51
CA GLN A 326 21.73 9.49 0.39
C GLN A 326 20.32 9.74 0.93
N ILE A 327 19.32 9.16 0.24
CA ILE A 327 17.92 9.18 0.66
C ILE A 327 17.46 7.74 0.86
N LEU A 328 17.14 7.39 2.10
CA LEU A 328 16.48 6.15 2.45
C LEU A 328 14.97 6.32 2.27
N ILE A 329 14.34 5.49 1.46
CA ILE A 329 12.88 5.47 1.28
C ILE A 329 12.35 4.17 1.85
N VAL A 330 11.36 4.26 2.75
CA VAL A 330 10.75 3.10 3.44
C VAL A 330 9.24 3.08 3.28
N ALA A 331 8.68 1.89 3.13
CA ALA A 331 7.25 1.63 3.20
C ALA A 331 6.82 1.60 4.67
N SER A 332 6.40 2.74 5.22
CA SER A 332 6.18 2.94 6.67
C SER A 332 5.10 2.03 7.26
N HIS A 333 4.16 1.52 6.46
CA HIS A 333 3.17 0.55 6.93
C HIS A 333 3.73 -0.87 7.12
N ARG A 334 4.96 -1.12 6.63
CA ARG A 334 5.63 -2.42 6.68
C ARG A 334 6.94 -2.38 7.46
N VAL A 335 7.79 -1.41 7.12
CA VAL A 335 9.16 -1.34 7.58
C VAL A 335 9.23 -0.47 8.83
N LEU A 336 9.75 -1.03 9.91
CA LEU A 336 10.15 -0.25 11.07
C LEU A 336 11.53 0.33 10.81
N HIS A 337 11.70 1.60 11.12
CA HIS A 337 12.99 2.27 11.06
C HIS A 337 13.45 2.72 12.44
N GLY A 338 14.73 3.05 12.55
CA GLY A 338 15.32 3.51 13.79
C GLY A 338 16.76 3.97 13.61
N ARG A 339 17.42 4.22 14.71
CA ARG A 339 18.79 4.74 14.72
C ARG A 339 19.52 4.27 15.97
N GLU A 340 20.76 3.86 15.82
CA GLU A 340 21.64 3.63 16.98
C GLU A 340 22.01 4.96 17.67
N VAL A 341 22.59 4.86 18.85
CA VAL A 341 23.10 6.02 19.60
C VAL A 341 24.12 6.79 18.75
N ILE A 342 24.09 8.10 18.83
CA ILE A 342 25.11 9.00 18.26
C ILE A 342 26.18 9.19 19.34
N ASP A 343 27.42 8.79 19.03
CA ASP A 343 28.50 8.70 20.04
C ASP A 343 29.15 10.04 20.34
N ASP A 344 29.18 10.98 19.38
CA ASP A 344 29.84 12.28 19.53
C ASP A 344 28.96 13.44 18.96
N ALA A 345 29.50 14.66 19.17
CA ALA A 345 28.85 15.92 18.78
C ALA A 345 29.08 16.31 17.30
N GLY A 346 29.51 15.38 16.42
CA GLY A 346 29.69 15.66 15.00
C GLY A 346 28.40 16.19 14.35
N TYR A 347 28.54 17.06 13.37
CA TYR A 347 27.39 17.65 12.69
C TYR A 347 26.60 16.56 11.94
N ARG A 348 25.31 16.49 12.21
CA ARG A 348 24.38 15.60 11.55
C ARG A 348 23.09 16.33 11.24
N HIS A 349 22.71 16.31 9.97
CA HIS A 349 21.47 16.92 9.49
C HIS A 349 20.77 15.96 8.55
N LEU A 350 19.59 15.56 8.94
CA LEU A 350 18.67 14.76 8.13
C LEU A 350 17.40 15.56 7.91
N GLN A 351 16.84 15.47 6.71
CA GLN A 351 15.47 15.89 6.43
C GLN A 351 14.61 14.67 6.15
N ASP A 352 13.34 14.73 6.50
CA ASP A 352 12.38 13.71 6.07
C ASP A 352 11.08 14.34 5.52
N ALA A 353 10.44 13.58 4.65
CA ALA A 353 9.15 13.90 4.06
C ALA A 353 8.33 12.63 3.83
N TYR A 354 7.01 12.79 3.73
CA TYR A 354 6.08 11.69 3.62
C TYR A 354 5.37 11.67 2.28
N PHE A 355 5.05 10.47 1.82
CA PHE A 355 4.36 10.21 0.55
C PHE A 355 3.33 9.11 0.74
N GLU A 356 2.56 8.82 -0.32
CA GLU A 356 1.53 7.79 -0.28
C GLU A 356 1.81 6.65 -1.26
N HIS A 357 1.60 5.42 -0.81
CA HIS A 357 1.73 4.21 -1.61
C HIS A 357 0.89 4.25 -2.88
N ASP A 358 -0.30 4.87 -2.82
CA ASP A 358 -1.18 4.98 -3.98
C ASP A 358 -0.53 5.77 -5.12
N ASN A 359 0.22 6.82 -4.78
CA ASN A 359 0.96 7.61 -5.75
C ASN A 359 2.14 6.83 -6.35
N VAL A 360 2.86 6.06 -5.52
CA VAL A 360 3.95 5.18 -5.98
C VAL A 360 3.41 4.09 -6.92
N ARG A 361 2.29 3.46 -6.57
CA ARG A 361 1.60 2.48 -7.43
C ARG A 361 1.09 3.09 -8.73
N ASN A 362 0.59 4.33 -8.68
CA ASN A 362 0.23 5.06 -9.89
C ASN A 362 1.44 5.25 -10.81
N MET A 363 2.59 5.68 -10.26
CA MET A 363 3.81 5.88 -11.05
C MET A 363 4.30 4.58 -11.68
N LEU A 364 4.28 3.44 -10.96
CA LEU A 364 4.56 2.12 -11.54
C LEU A 364 3.72 1.90 -12.81
N THR A 365 2.42 2.15 -12.73
CA THR A 365 1.50 1.93 -13.85
C THR A 365 1.77 2.86 -15.03
N VAL A 366 2.09 4.12 -14.74
CA VAL A 366 2.42 5.12 -15.79
C VAL A 366 3.71 4.74 -16.50
N LEU A 367 4.74 4.38 -15.75
CA LEU A 367 6.04 3.99 -16.30
C LEU A 367 5.97 2.68 -17.09
N ALA A 368 5.22 1.68 -16.62
CA ALA A 368 5.04 0.42 -17.34
C ALA A 368 4.38 0.63 -18.71
N ARG A 369 3.36 1.48 -18.82
CA ARG A 369 2.69 1.79 -20.10
C ARG A 369 3.60 2.46 -21.14
N SER A 370 4.66 3.13 -20.69
CA SER A 370 5.59 3.83 -21.59
C SER A 370 6.61 2.88 -22.19
N HIS A 371 6.65 1.63 -21.74
CA HIS A 371 7.60 0.61 -22.15
C HIS A 371 6.97 -0.59 -22.90
N ASP A 372 5.61 -0.66 -22.92
CA ASP A 372 4.81 -1.53 -23.79
C ASP A 372 4.57 -0.85 -25.16
#